data_630b1a274bfac8ee706e501cc1acaa1f
#
_entry.id   630b1a274bfac8ee706e501cc1acaa1f
#
_cell.length_a   1.000
_cell.length_b   1.000
_cell.length_c   1.000
_cell.angle_alpha   90.00
_cell.angle_beta   90.00
_cell.angle_gamma   90.00
#
_symmetry.space_group_name_H-M   'P 1'
#
loop_
_entity.id
_entity.type
_entity.pdbx_description
1 polymer ?
#
loop_
_entity_poly.entity_id
_entity_poly.type
_entity_poly.pdbx_seq_one_letter_code
_entity_poly.pdbx_strand_id
1 'polypeptide(L)'
;MEGKARKPGERRLQILQTLAAMLQEPKPEKITTAALAARVGVSEAALYRHFASKAQMYEGLIEFIEQTLLGLIARITADTPSPAAQIEAILGMLLNFAEKNPGMTRVLIGDALVHENERLQKRINQLHDRIEAQLRQCLRFCGDRQSELSAPLANLLQCVVVGRWHQFAKSGFTRAPGGDIPLLLSRLLDVHPA
;
A
#
# COMPACT_ATOMS: atom_id res chain seq x y z
N MET A 1 -25.23 26.96 13.58
CA MET A 1 -24.01 26.30 14.03
C MET A 1 -22.92 26.56 13.00
N GLU A 2 -22.06 27.54 13.26
CA GLU A 2 -20.98 27.93 12.35
C GLU A 2 -19.90 26.85 12.32
N GLY A 3 -19.71 26.22 11.18
CA GLY A 3 -18.66 25.25 10.96
C GLY A 3 -17.29 25.93 10.99
N LYS A 4 -16.52 25.65 12.03
CA LYS A 4 -15.12 26.09 12.22
C LYS A 4 -14.33 25.83 10.93
N ALA A 5 -13.88 26.88 10.24
CA ALA A 5 -13.08 26.76 9.02
C ALA A 5 -11.81 25.95 9.33
N ARG A 6 -11.76 24.71 8.82
CA ARG A 6 -10.61 23.82 8.98
C ARG A 6 -9.43 24.33 8.15
N LYS A 7 -8.21 24.14 8.68
CA LYS A 7 -6.97 24.51 7.97
C LYS A 7 -6.89 23.80 6.60
N PRO A 8 -6.33 24.43 5.56
CA PRO A 8 -6.30 23.85 4.20
C PRO A 8 -5.73 22.43 4.11
N GLY A 9 -4.70 22.09 4.90
CA GLY A 9 -4.12 20.74 4.95
C GLY A 9 -5.04 19.69 5.56
N GLU A 10 -5.84 20.05 6.57
CA GLU A 10 -6.80 19.13 7.21
C GLU A 10 -7.91 18.69 6.25
N ARG A 11 -8.37 19.62 5.39
CA ARG A 11 -9.42 19.32 4.41
C ARG A 11 -8.90 18.40 3.31
N ARG A 12 -7.67 18.62 2.84
CA ARG A 12 -7.04 17.74 1.85
C ARG A 12 -6.92 16.31 2.38
N LEU A 13 -6.46 16.15 3.62
CA LEU A 13 -6.37 14.85 4.29
C LEU A 13 -7.75 14.19 4.44
N GLN A 14 -8.78 14.96 4.86
CA GLN A 14 -10.14 14.44 4.99
C GLN A 14 -10.67 13.90 3.66
N ILE A 15 -10.43 14.60 2.54
CA ILE A 15 -10.84 14.13 1.21
C ILE A 15 -10.18 12.77 0.89
N LEU A 16 -8.88 12.63 1.13
CA LEU A 16 -8.15 11.38 0.88
C LEU A 16 -8.63 10.24 1.78
N GLN A 17 -8.88 10.51 3.05
CA GLN A 17 -9.44 9.53 4.00
C GLN A 17 -10.83 9.07 3.58
N THR A 18 -11.67 10.00 3.13
CA THR A 18 -13.01 9.67 2.64
C THR A 18 -12.95 8.84 1.36
N LEU A 19 -12.04 9.18 0.43
CA LEU A 19 -11.80 8.39 -0.78
C LEU A 19 -11.39 6.95 -0.42
N ALA A 20 -10.43 6.79 0.49
CA ALA A 20 -9.99 5.47 0.96
C ALA A 20 -11.14 4.69 1.62
N ALA A 21 -11.98 5.34 2.43
CA ALA A 21 -13.14 4.72 3.06
C ALA A 21 -14.19 4.26 2.04
N MET A 22 -14.43 5.03 0.98
CA MET A 22 -15.34 4.64 -0.12
C MET A 22 -14.80 3.44 -0.90
N LEU A 23 -13.49 3.35 -1.09
CA LEU A 23 -12.83 2.20 -1.73
C LEU A 23 -12.89 0.92 -0.90
N GLN A 24 -13.12 1.03 0.41
CA GLN A 24 -13.25 -0.11 1.30
C GLN A 24 -14.61 -0.83 1.17
N GLU A 25 -15.63 -0.18 0.60
CA GLU A 25 -16.96 -0.77 0.48
C GLU A 25 -16.92 -2.09 -0.33
N PRO A 26 -17.68 -3.13 0.07
CA PRO A 26 -17.58 -4.48 -0.54
C PRO A 26 -17.85 -4.52 -2.04
N LYS A 27 -18.72 -3.61 -2.51
CA LYS A 27 -19.01 -3.39 -3.94
C LYS A 27 -18.86 -1.92 -4.23
N PRO A 28 -17.64 -1.42 -4.41
CA PRO A 28 -17.46 -0.02 -4.72
C PRO A 28 -18.07 0.26 -6.10
N GLU A 29 -19.15 1.01 -6.12
CA GLU A 29 -19.57 1.66 -7.35
C GLU A 29 -18.43 2.56 -7.83
N LYS A 30 -18.43 2.89 -9.13
CA LYS A 30 -17.47 3.85 -9.66
C LYS A 30 -17.54 5.14 -8.84
N ILE A 31 -16.50 5.45 -8.09
CA ILE A 31 -16.45 6.66 -7.27
C ILE A 31 -16.49 7.87 -8.19
N THR A 32 -17.56 8.66 -8.09
CA THR A 32 -17.69 9.95 -8.78
C THR A 32 -17.26 11.08 -7.86
N THR A 33 -16.87 12.22 -8.44
CA THR A 33 -16.57 13.44 -7.65
C THR A 33 -17.78 13.94 -6.89
N ALA A 34 -18.98 13.82 -7.46
CA ALA A 34 -20.24 14.16 -6.80
C ALA A 34 -20.46 13.29 -5.54
N ALA A 35 -20.31 11.97 -5.65
CA ALA A 35 -20.45 11.05 -4.52
C ALA A 35 -19.41 11.33 -3.42
N LEU A 36 -18.15 11.59 -3.81
CA LEU A 36 -17.08 11.94 -2.88
C LEU A 36 -17.36 13.28 -2.18
N ALA A 37 -17.80 14.31 -2.93
CA ALA A 37 -18.14 15.61 -2.37
C ALA A 37 -19.29 15.50 -1.36
N ALA A 38 -20.34 14.77 -1.70
CA ALA A 38 -21.46 14.49 -0.80
C ALA A 38 -21.01 13.79 0.48
N ARG A 39 -20.13 12.78 0.36
CA ARG A 39 -19.61 12.03 1.52
C ARG A 39 -18.70 12.89 2.42
N VAL A 40 -17.92 13.81 1.84
CA VAL A 40 -17.09 14.79 2.58
C VAL A 40 -17.95 15.89 3.21
N GLY A 41 -19.17 16.11 2.73
CA GLY A 41 -20.06 17.18 3.16
C GLY A 41 -19.69 18.55 2.57
N VAL A 42 -19.30 18.59 1.29
CA VAL A 42 -18.92 19.80 0.56
C VAL A 42 -19.53 19.81 -0.85
N SER A 43 -19.50 20.96 -1.53
CA SER A 43 -19.81 21.02 -2.96
C SER A 43 -18.64 20.47 -3.81
N GLU A 44 -18.93 20.00 -5.02
CA GLU A 44 -17.86 19.57 -5.95
C GLU A 44 -16.90 20.74 -6.25
N ALA A 45 -17.39 21.96 -6.38
CA ALA A 45 -16.54 23.14 -6.56
C ALA A 45 -15.58 23.36 -5.37
N ALA A 46 -16.02 23.06 -4.14
CA ALA A 46 -15.13 23.13 -2.97
C ALA A 46 -14.10 22.01 -2.98
N LEU A 47 -14.44 20.82 -3.48
CA LEU A 47 -13.51 19.71 -3.63
C LEU A 47 -12.43 20.05 -4.67
N TYR A 48 -12.81 20.63 -5.80
CA TYR A 48 -11.88 21.05 -6.86
C TYR A 48 -10.92 22.19 -6.45
N ARG A 49 -11.22 22.94 -5.39
CA ARG A 49 -10.25 23.90 -4.80
C ARG A 49 -9.04 23.21 -4.13
N HIS A 50 -9.18 21.94 -3.74
CA HIS A 50 -8.12 21.17 -3.10
C HIS A 50 -7.39 20.23 -4.06
N PHE A 51 -8.07 19.76 -5.11
CA PHE A 51 -7.54 18.86 -6.12
C PHE A 51 -8.12 19.24 -7.48
N ALA A 52 -7.29 19.61 -8.44
CA ALA A 52 -7.75 20.08 -9.75
C ALA A 52 -8.47 18.99 -10.59
N SER A 53 -8.35 17.71 -10.20
CA SER A 53 -9.03 16.60 -10.87
C SER A 53 -9.19 15.40 -9.94
N LYS A 54 -10.07 14.47 -10.30
CA LYS A 54 -10.19 13.17 -9.63
C LYS A 54 -8.87 12.40 -9.64
N ALA A 55 -8.12 12.44 -10.76
CA ALA A 55 -6.81 11.82 -10.86
C ALA A 55 -5.84 12.38 -9.81
N GLN A 56 -5.85 13.69 -9.55
CA GLN A 56 -5.02 14.27 -8.49
C GLN A 56 -5.41 13.82 -7.08
N MET A 57 -6.67 13.46 -6.84
CA MET A 57 -7.06 12.87 -5.55
C MET A 57 -6.44 11.48 -5.37
N TYR A 58 -6.49 10.65 -6.42
CA TYR A 58 -5.79 9.36 -6.41
C TYR A 58 -4.28 9.51 -6.31
N GLU A 59 -3.68 10.48 -7.00
CA GLU A 59 -2.25 10.81 -6.86
C GLU A 59 -1.88 11.14 -5.42
N GLY A 60 -2.68 11.97 -4.76
CA GLY A 60 -2.47 12.29 -3.35
C GLY A 60 -2.59 11.08 -2.43
N LEU A 61 -3.53 10.15 -2.73
CA LEU A 61 -3.66 8.91 -1.97
C LEU A 61 -2.47 7.97 -2.20
N ILE A 62 -2.02 7.82 -3.46
CA ILE A 62 -0.83 7.04 -3.80
C ILE A 62 0.42 7.64 -3.14
N GLU A 63 0.57 8.96 -3.16
CA GLU A 63 1.69 9.65 -2.49
C GLU A 63 1.72 9.33 -0.99
N PHE A 64 0.57 9.37 -0.32
CA PHE A 64 0.47 9.01 1.09
C PHE A 64 0.87 7.54 1.33
N ILE A 65 0.42 6.61 0.48
CA ILE A 65 0.78 5.19 0.55
C ILE A 65 2.30 5.02 0.38
N GLU A 66 2.88 5.64 -0.65
CA GLU A 66 4.32 5.58 -0.94
C GLU A 66 5.16 6.09 0.23
N GLN A 67 4.85 7.29 0.72
CA GLN A 67 5.58 7.89 1.84
C GLN A 67 5.48 7.03 3.10
N THR A 68 4.30 6.45 3.36
CA THR A 68 4.10 5.59 4.52
C THR A 68 4.90 4.30 4.40
N LEU A 69 4.74 3.54 3.31
CA LEU A 69 5.39 2.24 3.15
C LEU A 69 6.91 2.37 3.07
N LEU A 70 7.41 3.29 2.26
CA LEU A 70 8.86 3.46 2.09
C LEU A 70 9.52 4.05 3.35
N GLY A 71 8.82 4.92 4.06
CA GLY A 71 9.28 5.44 5.35
C GLY A 71 9.34 4.36 6.43
N LEU A 72 8.38 3.42 6.45
CA LEU A 72 8.40 2.27 7.35
C LEU A 72 9.53 1.29 6.99
N ILE A 73 9.73 1.00 5.70
CA ILE A 73 10.85 0.17 5.23
C ILE A 73 12.19 0.78 5.65
N ALA A 74 12.39 2.08 5.43
CA ALA A 74 13.62 2.76 5.81
C ALA A 74 13.91 2.67 7.32
N ARG A 75 12.88 2.77 8.16
CA ARG A 75 13.03 2.57 9.62
C ARG A 75 13.38 1.13 9.96
N ILE A 76 12.67 0.15 9.40
CA ILE A 76 12.97 -1.27 9.62
C ILE A 76 14.42 -1.58 9.27
N THR A 77 14.91 -1.12 8.12
CA THR A 77 16.29 -1.37 7.69
C THR A 77 17.33 -0.65 8.54
N ALA A 78 16.99 0.50 9.14
CA ALA A 78 17.88 1.21 10.05
C ALA A 78 17.94 0.58 11.47
N ASP A 79 16.78 0.14 11.97
CA ASP A 79 16.64 -0.28 13.37
C ASP A 79 16.86 -1.79 13.57
N THR A 80 16.83 -2.61 12.51
CA THR A 80 16.93 -4.07 12.58
C THR A 80 18.28 -4.52 12.03
N PRO A 81 19.20 -5.07 12.85
CA PRO A 81 20.55 -5.42 12.41
C PRO A 81 20.59 -6.63 11.45
N SER A 82 19.72 -7.62 11.66
CA SER A 82 19.71 -8.86 10.87
C SER A 82 18.99 -8.68 9.53
N PRO A 83 19.63 -8.92 8.38
CA PRO A 83 19.00 -8.83 7.08
C PRO A 83 17.78 -9.76 6.92
N ALA A 84 17.82 -10.97 7.48
CA ALA A 84 16.70 -11.90 7.47
C ALA A 84 15.52 -11.35 8.29
N ALA A 85 15.79 -10.79 9.48
CA ALA A 85 14.76 -10.13 10.30
C ALA A 85 14.20 -8.86 9.63
N GLN A 86 15.02 -8.13 8.87
CA GLN A 86 14.53 -6.99 8.05
C GLN A 86 13.51 -7.46 7.02
N ILE A 87 13.78 -8.55 6.30
CA ILE A 87 12.85 -9.11 5.30
C ILE A 87 11.54 -9.51 5.96
N GLU A 88 11.60 -10.26 7.07
CA GLU A 88 10.42 -10.66 7.82
C GLU A 88 9.58 -9.47 8.28
N ALA A 89 10.23 -8.46 8.87
CA ALA A 89 9.58 -7.24 9.32
C ALA A 89 8.95 -6.43 8.18
N ILE A 90 9.63 -6.33 7.02
CA ILE A 90 9.10 -5.65 5.83
C ILE A 90 7.86 -6.37 5.32
N LEU A 91 7.89 -7.69 5.15
CA LEU A 91 6.75 -8.45 4.66
C LEU A 91 5.57 -8.38 5.64
N GLY A 92 5.83 -8.56 6.93
CA GLY A 92 4.82 -8.42 7.98
C GLY A 92 4.18 -7.03 7.99
N MET A 93 4.99 -5.98 7.84
CA MET A 93 4.53 -4.59 7.76
C MET A 93 3.65 -4.35 6.53
N LEU A 94 4.04 -4.84 5.35
CA LEU A 94 3.28 -4.69 4.11
C LEU A 94 1.90 -5.37 4.19
N LEU A 95 1.85 -6.58 4.76
CA LEU A 95 0.60 -7.32 4.92
C LEU A 95 -0.31 -6.70 6.00
N ASN A 96 0.27 -6.27 7.13
CA ASN A 96 -0.46 -5.57 8.19
C ASN A 96 -0.98 -4.19 7.72
N PHE A 97 -0.22 -3.47 6.88
CA PHE A 97 -0.69 -2.22 6.28
C PHE A 97 -1.94 -2.47 5.43
N ALA A 98 -1.95 -3.50 4.60
CA ALA A 98 -3.09 -3.87 3.78
C ALA A 98 -4.32 -4.21 4.63
N GLU A 99 -4.15 -5.02 5.67
CA GLU A 99 -5.21 -5.42 6.59
C GLU A 99 -5.86 -4.22 7.28
N LYS A 100 -5.04 -3.26 7.71
CA LYS A 100 -5.51 -2.03 8.38
C LYS A 100 -6.07 -0.98 7.41
N ASN A 101 -5.80 -1.11 6.12
CA ASN A 101 -6.17 -0.12 5.10
C ASN A 101 -6.80 -0.78 3.86
N PRO A 102 -7.98 -1.44 4.00
CA PRO A 102 -8.58 -2.21 2.91
C PRO A 102 -8.81 -1.41 1.62
N GLY A 103 -9.27 -0.15 1.73
CA GLY A 103 -9.47 0.72 0.57
C GLY A 103 -8.16 1.08 -0.14
N MET A 104 -7.06 1.30 0.60
CA MET A 104 -5.73 1.54 0.02
C MET A 104 -5.17 0.26 -0.63
N THR A 105 -5.55 -0.92 -0.12
CA THR A 105 -5.17 -2.20 -0.73
C THR A 105 -5.72 -2.33 -2.14
N ARG A 106 -6.95 -1.87 -2.42
CA ARG A 106 -7.49 -1.83 -3.79
C ARG A 106 -6.68 -0.91 -4.72
N VAL A 107 -6.10 0.16 -4.19
CA VAL A 107 -5.19 1.01 -4.97
C VAL A 107 -3.88 0.28 -5.23
N LEU A 108 -3.29 -0.35 -4.21
CA LEU A 108 -2.03 -1.11 -4.32
C LEU A 108 -2.07 -2.25 -5.33
N ILE A 109 -3.21 -2.93 -5.46
CA ILE A 109 -3.38 -4.01 -6.45
C ILE A 109 -3.88 -3.50 -7.83
N GLY A 110 -4.10 -2.20 -7.99
CA GLY A 110 -4.60 -1.60 -9.23
C GLY A 110 -6.11 -1.72 -9.46
N ASP A 111 -6.84 -2.48 -8.64
CA ASP A 111 -8.29 -2.72 -8.77
C ASP A 111 -9.09 -1.40 -8.80
N ALA A 112 -8.72 -0.44 -7.95
CA ALA A 112 -9.35 0.87 -7.90
C ALA A 112 -8.96 1.79 -9.07
N LEU A 113 -7.99 1.40 -9.90
CA LEU A 113 -7.42 2.24 -10.96
C LEU A 113 -7.81 1.82 -12.38
N VAL A 114 -8.56 0.72 -12.54
CA VAL A 114 -8.91 0.11 -13.85
C VAL A 114 -9.56 1.09 -14.83
N HIS A 115 -10.32 2.06 -14.33
CA HIS A 115 -11.01 3.06 -15.16
C HIS A 115 -10.48 4.49 -14.92
N GLU A 116 -9.30 4.60 -14.32
CA GLU A 116 -8.65 5.87 -14.00
C GLU A 116 -7.50 6.16 -14.99
N ASN A 117 -6.78 7.24 -14.80
CA ASN A 117 -5.68 7.62 -15.66
C ASN A 117 -4.51 6.60 -15.57
N GLU A 118 -4.01 6.12 -16.70
CA GLU A 118 -2.90 5.14 -16.78
C GLU A 118 -1.66 5.50 -15.95
N ARG A 119 -1.37 6.81 -15.80
CA ARG A 119 -0.22 7.25 -15.02
C ARG A 119 -0.29 6.81 -13.55
N LEU A 120 -1.50 6.62 -13.00
CA LEU A 120 -1.70 6.15 -11.64
C LEU A 120 -1.24 4.69 -11.50
N GLN A 121 -1.61 3.84 -12.47
CA GLN A 121 -1.14 2.46 -12.49
C GLN A 121 0.39 2.38 -12.65
N LYS A 122 0.97 3.20 -13.53
CA LYS A 122 2.44 3.29 -13.68
C LYS A 122 3.12 3.65 -12.36
N ARG A 123 2.53 4.57 -11.60
CA ARG A 123 3.08 4.98 -10.30
C ARG A 123 3.02 3.86 -9.26
N ILE A 124 1.93 3.07 -9.23
CA ILE A 124 1.83 1.88 -8.36
C ILE A 124 2.86 0.83 -8.77
N ASN A 125 3.07 0.59 -10.06
CA ASN A 125 4.09 -0.33 -10.53
C ASN A 125 5.49 0.12 -10.06
N GLN A 126 5.82 1.41 -10.16
CA GLN A 126 7.07 1.98 -9.65
C GLN A 126 7.22 1.80 -8.13
N LEU A 127 6.13 1.90 -7.35
CA LEU A 127 6.17 1.60 -5.92
C LEU A 127 6.52 0.13 -5.66
N HIS A 128 5.92 -0.79 -6.42
CA HIS A 128 6.23 -2.22 -6.34
C HIS A 128 7.70 -2.48 -6.68
N ASP A 129 8.23 -1.89 -7.75
CA ASP A 129 9.65 -2.02 -8.13
C ASP A 129 10.59 -1.52 -7.02
N ARG A 130 10.22 -0.43 -6.35
CA ARG A 130 10.99 0.11 -5.21
C ARG A 130 10.97 -0.81 -4.00
N ILE A 131 9.82 -1.42 -3.69
CA ILE A 131 9.70 -2.40 -2.59
C ILE A 131 10.54 -3.64 -2.91
N GLU A 132 10.46 -4.17 -4.14
CA GLU A 132 11.25 -5.30 -4.59
C GLU A 132 12.77 -5.00 -4.50
N ALA A 133 13.18 -3.79 -4.89
CA ALA A 133 14.58 -3.38 -4.78
C ALA A 133 15.07 -3.35 -3.32
N GLN A 134 14.23 -2.95 -2.35
CA GLN A 134 14.58 -2.99 -0.93
C GLN A 134 14.72 -4.44 -0.43
N LEU A 135 13.79 -5.33 -0.77
CA LEU A 135 13.88 -6.75 -0.45
C LEU A 135 15.15 -7.37 -1.03
N ARG A 136 15.46 -7.07 -2.30
CA ARG A 136 16.69 -7.53 -2.95
C ARG A 136 17.94 -7.02 -2.23
N GLN A 137 17.94 -5.80 -1.76
CA GLN A 137 19.07 -5.25 -0.99
C GLN A 137 19.27 -6.02 0.30
N CYS A 138 18.22 -6.33 1.07
CA CYS A 138 18.33 -7.14 2.28
C CYS A 138 18.83 -8.55 1.96
N LEU A 139 18.32 -9.20 0.91
CA LEU A 139 18.72 -10.55 0.50
C LEU A 139 20.20 -10.67 0.17
N ARG A 140 20.82 -9.63 -0.39
CA ARG A 140 22.27 -9.63 -0.68
C ARG A 140 23.15 -9.81 0.55
N PHE A 141 22.64 -9.52 1.74
CA PHE A 141 23.35 -9.61 3.00
C PHE A 141 22.91 -10.81 3.87
N CYS A 142 22.02 -11.69 3.36
CA CYS A 142 21.54 -12.86 4.10
C CYS A 142 22.49 -14.08 4.03
N GLY A 143 23.53 -14.03 3.18
CA GLY A 143 24.47 -15.12 2.92
C GLY A 143 24.71 -15.32 1.43
N ASP A 144 25.72 -16.11 1.08
CA ASP A 144 26.18 -16.26 -0.32
C ASP A 144 25.07 -16.76 -1.25
N ARG A 145 24.40 -17.83 -0.86
CA ARG A 145 23.30 -18.42 -1.65
C ARG A 145 22.16 -17.43 -1.88
N GLN A 146 21.74 -16.69 -0.85
CA GLN A 146 20.68 -15.69 -0.95
C GLN A 146 21.14 -14.49 -1.76
N SER A 147 22.43 -14.14 -1.68
CA SER A 147 23.02 -13.06 -2.47
C SER A 147 22.98 -13.38 -3.98
N GLU A 148 23.36 -14.58 -4.39
CA GLU A 148 23.30 -15.04 -5.78
C GLU A 148 21.86 -15.06 -6.31
N LEU A 149 20.91 -15.48 -5.48
CA LEU A 149 19.48 -15.57 -5.83
C LEU A 149 18.68 -14.33 -5.45
N SER A 150 19.32 -13.23 -5.06
CA SER A 150 18.63 -12.05 -4.49
C SER A 150 17.56 -11.45 -5.40
N ALA A 151 17.79 -11.45 -6.72
CA ALA A 151 16.78 -10.92 -7.66
C ALA A 151 15.55 -11.84 -7.80
N PRO A 152 15.67 -13.14 -8.10
CA PRO A 152 14.50 -14.02 -8.20
C PRO A 152 13.79 -14.21 -6.86
N LEU A 153 14.51 -14.21 -5.72
CA LEU A 153 13.88 -14.29 -4.40
C LEU A 153 13.10 -13.01 -4.05
N ALA A 154 13.65 -11.83 -4.35
CA ALA A 154 12.94 -10.57 -4.12
C ALA A 154 11.64 -10.51 -4.93
N ASN A 155 11.69 -10.90 -6.20
CA ASN A 155 10.51 -10.97 -7.04
C ASN A 155 9.48 -11.98 -6.49
N LEU A 156 9.92 -13.17 -6.08
CA LEU A 156 9.02 -14.17 -5.47
C LEU A 156 8.33 -13.61 -4.21
N LEU A 157 9.08 -12.97 -3.32
CA LEU A 157 8.54 -12.37 -2.09
C LEU A 157 7.54 -11.25 -2.42
N GLN A 158 7.85 -10.41 -3.41
CA GLN A 158 6.93 -9.37 -3.90
C GLN A 158 5.65 -9.99 -4.48
N CYS A 159 5.74 -11.06 -5.27
CA CYS A 159 4.59 -11.79 -5.80
C CYS A 159 3.73 -12.37 -4.67
N VAL A 160 4.33 -12.91 -3.61
CA VAL A 160 3.59 -13.41 -2.44
C VAL A 160 2.80 -12.27 -1.78
N VAL A 161 3.42 -11.11 -1.55
CA VAL A 161 2.76 -9.94 -0.95
C VAL A 161 1.58 -9.49 -1.81
N VAL A 162 1.80 -9.27 -3.10
CA VAL A 162 0.75 -8.81 -4.03
C VAL A 162 -0.36 -9.85 -4.14
N GLY A 163 -0.03 -11.14 -4.22
CA GLY A 163 -1.01 -12.23 -4.23
C GLY A 163 -1.88 -12.25 -2.96
N ARG A 164 -1.27 -12.03 -1.78
CA ARG A 164 -2.00 -11.93 -0.51
C ARG A 164 -2.92 -10.70 -0.46
N TRP A 165 -2.47 -9.56 -0.96
CA TRP A 165 -3.31 -8.36 -1.09
C TRP A 165 -4.52 -8.60 -2.00
N HIS A 166 -4.32 -9.27 -3.14
CA HIS A 166 -5.41 -9.66 -4.04
C HIS A 166 -6.40 -10.60 -3.37
N GLN A 167 -5.93 -11.63 -2.67
CA GLN A 167 -6.81 -12.57 -1.96
C GLN A 167 -7.63 -11.85 -0.89
N PHE A 168 -7.02 -10.94 -0.14
CA PHE A 168 -7.69 -10.13 0.86
C PHE A 168 -8.79 -9.26 0.24
N ALA A 169 -8.49 -8.50 -0.80
CA ALA A 169 -9.47 -7.65 -1.47
C ALA A 169 -10.61 -8.47 -2.11
N LYS A 170 -10.29 -9.58 -2.77
CA LYS A 170 -11.29 -10.45 -3.42
C LYS A 170 -12.18 -11.21 -2.45
N SER A 171 -11.73 -11.46 -1.23
CA SER A 171 -12.56 -12.05 -0.18
C SER A 171 -13.55 -11.07 0.46
N GLY A 172 -13.63 -9.82 -0.03
CA GLY A 172 -14.38 -8.76 0.65
C GLY A 172 -13.74 -8.38 1.99
N PHE A 173 -12.40 -8.47 2.06
CA PHE A 173 -11.59 -8.15 3.25
C PHE A 173 -11.81 -9.08 4.45
N THR A 174 -12.27 -10.30 4.22
CA THR A 174 -12.48 -11.30 5.27
C THR A 174 -11.31 -12.26 5.46
N ARG A 175 -10.48 -12.46 4.40
CA ARG A 175 -9.31 -13.33 4.45
C ARG A 175 -8.07 -12.48 4.76
N ALA A 176 -7.67 -12.43 6.04
CA ALA A 176 -6.50 -11.68 6.48
C ALA A 176 -5.25 -12.01 5.63
N PRO A 177 -4.48 -11.01 5.20
CA PRO A 177 -3.34 -11.23 4.31
C PRO A 177 -2.11 -11.77 5.04
N GLY A 178 -2.02 -11.59 6.36
CA GLY A 178 -0.96 -12.12 7.22
C GLY A 178 -1.02 -13.64 7.36
N GLY A 179 -0.40 -14.18 8.39
CA GLY A 179 -0.44 -15.61 8.73
C GLY A 179 0.94 -16.26 8.61
N ASP A 180 1.10 -17.31 7.81
CA ASP A 180 2.26 -18.22 7.80
C ASP A 180 3.57 -17.63 7.22
N ILE A 181 3.71 -16.31 7.17
CA ILE A 181 4.92 -15.65 6.59
C ILE A 181 6.20 -16.05 7.33
N PRO A 182 6.28 -16.05 8.68
CA PRO A 182 7.49 -16.49 9.36
C PRO A 182 7.88 -17.93 9.01
N LEU A 183 6.91 -18.84 8.94
CA LEU A 183 7.13 -20.24 8.55
C LEU A 183 7.62 -20.36 7.10
N LEU A 184 7.00 -19.62 6.17
CA LEU A 184 7.40 -19.60 4.77
C LEU A 184 8.84 -19.06 4.61
N LEU A 185 9.19 -17.98 5.30
CA LEU A 185 10.51 -17.38 5.26
C LEU A 185 11.58 -18.27 5.86
N SER A 186 11.30 -18.93 7.00
CA SER A 186 12.26 -19.85 7.61
C SER A 186 12.65 -20.99 6.65
N ARG A 187 11.69 -21.44 5.83
CA ARG A 187 11.95 -22.49 4.81
C ARG A 187 12.63 -21.94 3.56
N LEU A 188 12.26 -20.74 3.14
CA LEU A 188 12.77 -20.12 1.91
C LEU A 188 14.21 -19.61 2.08
N LEU A 189 14.53 -19.06 3.25
CA LEU A 189 15.83 -18.46 3.54
C LEU A 189 16.80 -19.41 4.24
N ASP A 190 16.40 -20.68 4.49
CA ASP A 190 17.14 -21.66 5.30
C ASP A 190 17.56 -21.11 6.70
N VAL A 191 16.78 -20.15 7.21
CA VAL A 191 16.98 -19.56 8.53
C VAL A 191 16.22 -20.43 9.53
N HIS A 192 16.94 -21.18 10.35
CA HIS A 192 16.32 -21.89 11.47
C HIS A 192 15.88 -20.83 12.51
N PRO A 193 14.61 -20.88 12.98
CA PRO A 193 14.22 -20.05 14.12
C PRO A 193 15.12 -20.39 15.30
N ALA A 194 15.68 -19.35 15.93
CA ALA A 194 16.44 -19.47 17.16
C ALA A 194 15.59 -19.93 18.32
#